data_560c2d893bfc618aa0e2ede821373932
#
_entry.id   560c2d893bfc618aa0e2ede821373932
#
_cell.length_a   1.000
_cell.length_b   1.000
_cell.length_c   1.000
_cell.angle_alpha   90.00
_cell.angle_beta   90.00
_cell.angle_gamma   90.00
#
_symmetry.space_group_name_H-M   'P 1'
#
loop_
_entity.id
_entity.type
_entity.pdbx_description
1 polymer ?
#
loop_
_entity_poly.entity_id
_entity_poly.type
_entity_poly.pdbx_seq_one_letter_code
_entity_poly.pdbx_strand_id
1 'polypeptide(L)'
;RDAQESRGLGDVYKRQPSMMDSLGRNYSRSNEYARLFEIGKVYLKNEDDNKLPTEKNVLTIGMYGNCDFLDLKGVVENVLDRLGITKARFVRESENPSFHPGKTAGIQLRGKSAGVFGEVHPDVQEAYGLDVAGYIAELDLDLLYEASETVKKYTPIPKFPAATRDIAILVDDAVLVGDIEEAIRKAGGPLVEKITLFDIYKGAQIEAGKKSIACLLYTSPSPRDS
;
A
#
# COMPACT_ATOMS: atom_id res chain seq x y z
N ARG A 1 -21.84 -23.06 9.48
CA ARG A 1 -22.75 -21.93 9.15
C ARG A 1 -22.22 -21.36 7.87
N ASP A 2 -23.00 -21.52 6.83
CA ASP A 2 -22.65 -21.19 5.47
C ASP A 2 -22.37 -19.70 5.34
N ALA A 3 -21.16 -19.39 4.89
CA ALA A 3 -20.82 -18.05 4.47
C ALA A 3 -21.74 -17.72 3.28
N GLN A 4 -22.54 -16.70 3.45
CA GLN A 4 -23.45 -16.18 2.45
C GLN A 4 -22.66 -15.87 1.18
N GLU A 5 -22.90 -16.63 0.14
CA GLU A 5 -22.32 -16.40 -1.19
C GLU A 5 -22.78 -15.04 -1.68
N SER A 6 -21.92 -14.05 -1.52
CA SER A 6 -22.08 -12.75 -2.18
C SER A 6 -21.80 -12.94 -3.66
N ARG A 7 -22.86 -12.86 -4.46
CA ARG A 7 -22.81 -12.94 -5.92
C ARG A 7 -21.83 -11.89 -6.45
N GLY A 8 -20.74 -12.32 -7.07
CA GLY A 8 -19.99 -11.54 -8.05
C GLY A 8 -18.67 -10.91 -7.62
N LEU A 9 -18.23 -10.99 -6.35
CA LEU A 9 -16.94 -10.41 -5.88
C LEU A 9 -16.08 -11.43 -5.10
N GLY A 10 -16.33 -12.71 -5.27
CA GLY A 10 -15.96 -13.76 -4.34
C GLY A 10 -14.53 -14.29 -4.39
N ASP A 11 -13.70 -13.99 -5.36
CA ASP A 11 -12.58 -14.89 -5.61
C ASP A 11 -11.18 -14.34 -5.28
N VAL A 12 -11.02 -13.06 -4.97
CA VAL A 12 -9.69 -12.48 -4.73
C VAL A 12 -9.36 -12.26 -3.25
N TYR A 13 -10.35 -12.24 -2.34
CA TYR A 13 -10.16 -11.78 -0.95
C TYR A 13 -10.60 -12.80 0.12
N LYS A 14 -10.29 -14.09 -0.08
CA LYS A 14 -10.77 -15.17 0.83
C LYS A 14 -10.05 -15.26 2.18
N ARG A 15 -8.96 -14.51 2.41
CA ARG A 15 -8.23 -14.51 3.69
C ARG A 15 -8.61 -13.36 4.64
N GLN A 16 -9.25 -12.32 4.13
CA GLN A 16 -9.72 -11.20 4.96
C GLN A 16 -10.67 -11.66 6.08
N PRO A 17 -11.67 -12.56 5.84
CA PRO A 17 -12.54 -13.04 6.91
C PRO A 17 -11.79 -13.70 8.06
N SER A 18 -10.80 -14.55 7.78
CA SER A 18 -9.96 -15.20 8.81
C SER A 18 -9.19 -14.19 9.65
N MET A 19 -8.63 -13.17 9.02
CA MET A 19 -7.94 -12.10 9.71
C MET A 19 -8.91 -11.28 10.57
N MET A 20 -10.08 -10.92 10.04
CA MET A 20 -11.12 -10.19 10.79
C MET A 20 -11.60 -10.97 12.00
N ASP A 21 -11.83 -12.28 11.87
CA ASP A 21 -12.13 -13.15 13.02
C ASP A 21 -11.05 -13.13 14.09
N SER A 22 -9.79 -13.07 13.67
CA SER A 22 -8.67 -13.04 14.59
C SER A 22 -8.56 -11.68 15.29
N LEU A 23 -8.77 -10.57 14.58
CA LEU A 23 -8.80 -9.23 15.14
C LEU A 23 -9.99 -9.08 16.12
N GLY A 24 -11.20 -9.46 15.71
CA GLY A 24 -12.39 -9.40 16.57
C GLY A 24 -12.26 -10.24 17.85
N ARG A 25 -11.67 -11.45 17.75
CA ARG A 25 -11.38 -12.27 18.95
C ARG A 25 -10.34 -11.62 19.87
N ASN A 26 -9.34 -10.95 19.37
CA ASN A 26 -8.39 -10.21 20.19
C ASN A 26 -9.06 -9.02 20.87
N TYR A 27 -9.85 -8.28 20.12
CA TYR A 27 -10.60 -7.14 20.65
C TYR A 27 -11.58 -7.55 21.75
N SER A 28 -12.35 -8.63 21.54
CA SER A 28 -13.31 -9.16 22.54
C SER A 28 -12.63 -9.64 23.83
N ARG A 29 -11.33 -9.92 23.81
CA ARG A 29 -10.51 -10.23 24.98
C ARG A 29 -9.88 -9.01 25.63
N SER A 30 -10.34 -7.80 25.27
CA SER A 30 -9.86 -6.53 25.79
C SER A 30 -8.38 -6.25 25.52
N ASN A 31 -7.83 -6.81 24.42
CA ASN A 31 -6.53 -6.39 23.94
C ASN A 31 -6.67 -5.00 23.30
N GLU A 32 -5.93 -4.02 23.80
CA GLU A 32 -6.01 -2.62 23.35
C GLU A 32 -5.53 -2.45 21.89
N TYR A 33 -4.64 -3.33 21.43
CA TYR A 33 -4.13 -3.36 20.05
C TYR A 33 -3.81 -4.77 19.60
N ALA A 34 -3.82 -4.98 18.30
CA ALA A 34 -3.26 -6.18 17.69
C ALA A 34 -2.54 -5.82 16.39
N ARG A 35 -1.48 -6.56 16.08
CA ARG A 35 -0.74 -6.52 14.82
C ARG A 35 -0.41 -7.96 14.45
N LEU A 36 -1.13 -8.48 13.46
CA LEU A 36 -1.09 -9.88 13.07
C LEU A 36 -0.72 -10.01 11.61
N PHE A 37 -0.14 -11.12 11.24
CA PHE A 37 -0.01 -11.52 9.84
C PHE A 37 -0.26 -13.01 9.68
N GLU A 38 -0.69 -13.38 8.50
CA GLU A 38 -0.93 -14.77 8.11
C GLU A 38 -0.41 -14.97 6.68
N ILE A 39 0.28 -16.07 6.44
CA ILE A 39 0.60 -16.54 5.10
C ILE A 39 -0.20 -17.81 4.85
N GLY A 40 -0.96 -17.80 3.78
CA GLY A 40 -1.79 -18.96 3.46
C GLY A 40 -2.14 -19.05 1.99
N LYS A 41 -2.67 -20.19 1.59
CA LYS A 41 -3.14 -20.43 0.24
C LYS A 41 -4.60 -20.05 0.10
N VAL A 42 -4.95 -19.44 -1.02
CA VAL A 42 -6.32 -19.28 -1.48
C VAL A 42 -6.53 -20.13 -2.72
N TYR A 43 -7.73 -20.68 -2.86
CA TYR A 43 -8.09 -21.58 -3.96
C TYR A 43 -9.12 -20.87 -4.83
N LEU A 44 -8.72 -20.53 -6.03
CA LEU A 44 -9.57 -19.84 -7.00
C LEU A 44 -10.24 -20.89 -7.90
N LYS A 45 -11.57 -20.86 -7.99
CA LYS A 45 -12.29 -21.72 -8.91
C LYS A 45 -11.89 -21.41 -10.36
N ASN A 46 -11.57 -22.45 -11.14
CA ASN A 46 -11.37 -22.30 -12.56
C ASN A 46 -12.72 -22.21 -13.29
N GLU A 47 -12.74 -21.51 -14.43
CA GLU A 47 -13.92 -21.47 -15.32
C GLU A 47 -14.29 -22.86 -15.87
N ASP A 48 -13.29 -23.72 -16.05
CA ASP A 48 -13.45 -25.11 -16.45
C ASP A 48 -13.57 -25.99 -15.18
N ASP A 49 -14.77 -26.49 -14.91
CA ASP A 49 -15.06 -27.32 -13.73
C ASP A 49 -14.27 -28.65 -13.68
N ASN A 50 -13.63 -29.05 -14.80
CA ASN A 50 -12.76 -30.23 -14.84
C ASN A 50 -11.31 -29.96 -14.40
N LYS A 51 -10.95 -28.71 -14.17
CA LYS A 51 -9.61 -28.31 -13.73
C LYS A 51 -9.60 -28.10 -12.21
N LEU A 52 -8.47 -28.50 -11.62
CA LEU A 52 -8.24 -28.21 -10.20
C LEU A 52 -8.21 -26.68 -9.99
N PRO A 53 -8.67 -26.20 -8.82
CA PRO A 53 -8.59 -24.79 -8.45
C PRO A 53 -7.16 -24.26 -8.59
N THR A 54 -7.03 -23.02 -9.03
CA THR A 54 -5.73 -22.33 -9.02
C THR A 54 -5.38 -21.94 -7.59
N GLU A 55 -4.21 -22.38 -7.13
CA GLU A 55 -3.69 -22.03 -5.82
C GLU A 55 -2.87 -20.73 -5.92
N LYS A 56 -3.08 -19.81 -4.98
CA LYS A 56 -2.28 -18.61 -4.81
C LYS A 56 -1.80 -18.47 -3.37
N ASN A 57 -0.55 -18.09 -3.18
CA ASN A 57 -0.02 -17.74 -1.88
C ASN A 57 -0.32 -16.28 -1.57
N VAL A 58 -0.89 -16.02 -0.40
CA VAL A 58 -1.32 -14.69 0.02
C VAL A 58 -0.75 -14.37 1.39
N LEU A 59 -0.19 -13.17 1.53
CA LEU A 59 0.14 -12.57 2.82
C LEU A 59 -0.99 -11.63 3.21
N THR A 60 -1.61 -11.90 4.34
CA THR A 60 -2.61 -11.02 4.95
C THR A 60 -2.03 -10.40 6.22
N ILE A 61 -2.13 -9.09 6.35
CA ILE A 61 -1.70 -8.33 7.53
C ILE A 61 -2.93 -7.66 8.10
N GLY A 62 -3.13 -7.73 9.41
CA GLY A 62 -4.24 -7.09 10.09
C GLY A 62 -3.78 -6.34 11.34
N MET A 63 -4.34 -5.15 11.58
CA MET A 63 -4.02 -4.35 12.75
C MET A 63 -5.20 -3.49 13.21
N TYR A 64 -5.24 -3.22 14.50
CA TYR A 64 -6.11 -2.22 15.13
C TYR A 64 -5.45 -1.63 16.38
N GLY A 65 -6.00 -0.53 16.89
CA GLY A 65 -5.53 0.18 18.10
C GLY A 65 -4.25 0.97 17.82
N ASN A 66 -4.18 2.19 18.26
CA ASN A 66 -3.06 3.13 18.09
C ASN A 66 -2.30 2.98 16.75
N CYS A 67 -3.05 2.97 15.66
CA CYS A 67 -2.54 2.90 14.30
C CYS A 67 -3.53 3.53 13.32
N ASP A 68 -3.04 3.90 12.16
CA ASP A 68 -3.80 4.49 11.08
C ASP A 68 -3.47 3.86 9.71
N PHE A 69 -4.06 4.42 8.66
CA PHE A 69 -3.81 3.99 7.29
C PHE A 69 -2.33 4.12 6.90
N LEU A 70 -1.64 5.16 7.38
CA LEU A 70 -0.23 5.40 7.05
C LEU A 70 0.69 4.40 7.76
N ASP A 71 0.33 3.96 8.97
CA ASP A 71 1.05 2.89 9.67
C ASP A 71 0.97 1.59 8.88
N LEU A 72 -0.23 1.19 8.42
CA LEU A 72 -0.37 0.00 7.58
C LEU A 72 0.40 0.16 6.26
N LYS A 73 0.33 1.33 5.62
CA LYS A 73 1.11 1.64 4.41
C LYS A 73 2.60 1.46 4.67
N GLY A 74 3.11 1.98 5.78
CA GLY A 74 4.52 1.83 6.18
C GLY A 74 4.93 0.37 6.36
N VAL A 75 4.04 -0.48 6.92
CA VAL A 75 4.28 -1.92 7.01
C VAL A 75 4.37 -2.56 5.62
N VAL A 76 3.45 -2.23 4.73
CA VAL A 76 3.46 -2.71 3.33
C VAL A 76 4.74 -2.27 2.61
N GLU A 77 5.10 -0.99 2.72
CA GLU A 77 6.34 -0.45 2.12
C GLU A 77 7.59 -1.16 2.66
N ASN A 78 7.61 -1.49 3.96
CA ASN A 78 8.71 -2.23 4.57
C ASN A 78 8.81 -3.66 4.02
N VAL A 79 7.68 -4.34 3.80
CA VAL A 79 7.67 -5.66 3.13
C VAL A 79 8.26 -5.56 1.72
N LEU A 80 7.82 -4.56 0.92
CA LEU A 80 8.33 -4.34 -0.43
C LEU A 80 9.84 -4.03 -0.44
N ASP A 81 10.31 -3.16 0.45
CA ASP A 81 11.73 -2.80 0.57
C ASP A 81 12.59 -4.01 0.95
N ARG A 82 12.13 -4.83 1.91
CA ARG A 82 12.83 -6.06 2.31
C ARG A 82 12.96 -7.07 1.18
N LEU A 83 11.98 -7.12 0.29
CA LEU A 83 12.03 -7.94 -0.92
C LEU A 83 12.80 -7.28 -2.07
N GLY A 84 13.32 -6.06 -1.90
CA GLY A 84 14.04 -5.31 -2.93
C GLY A 84 13.13 -4.79 -4.05
N ILE A 85 11.82 -4.68 -3.80
CA ILE A 85 10.84 -4.21 -4.78
C ILE A 85 10.77 -2.69 -4.74
N THR A 86 11.46 -2.03 -5.65
CA THR A 86 11.57 -0.56 -5.70
C THR A 86 10.55 0.12 -6.62
N LYS A 87 9.84 -0.65 -7.46
CA LYS A 87 8.94 -0.14 -8.50
C LYS A 87 7.48 -0.52 -8.25
N ALA A 88 7.06 -0.50 -6.99
CA ALA A 88 5.65 -0.62 -6.65
C ALA A 88 4.93 0.71 -6.87
N ARG A 89 3.74 0.68 -7.46
CA ARG A 89 2.86 1.84 -7.61
C ARG A 89 1.64 1.66 -6.73
N PHE A 90 1.35 2.66 -5.91
CA PHE A 90 0.11 2.72 -5.14
C PHE A 90 -0.95 3.46 -5.96
N VAL A 91 -2.11 2.84 -6.11
CA VAL A 91 -3.24 3.39 -6.85
C VAL A 91 -4.44 3.52 -5.94
N ARG A 92 -5.31 4.47 -6.23
CA ARG A 92 -6.57 4.59 -5.49
C ARG A 92 -7.45 3.37 -5.76
N GLU A 93 -8.02 2.83 -4.69
CA GLU A 93 -9.01 1.76 -4.74
C GLU A 93 -10.28 2.25 -4.02
N SER A 94 -11.42 2.19 -4.66
CA SER A 94 -12.69 2.66 -4.09
C SER A 94 -13.87 1.74 -4.37
N GLU A 95 -13.65 0.67 -5.12
CA GLU A 95 -14.72 -0.24 -5.54
C GLU A 95 -14.82 -1.49 -4.67
N ASN A 96 -13.77 -1.77 -3.88
CA ASN A 96 -13.77 -2.94 -3.00
C ASN A 96 -14.68 -2.73 -1.79
N PRO A 97 -15.81 -3.45 -1.68
CA PRO A 97 -16.82 -3.24 -0.64
C PRO A 97 -16.36 -3.64 0.77
N SER A 98 -15.26 -4.39 0.89
CA SER A 98 -14.69 -4.78 2.18
C SER A 98 -13.91 -3.65 2.85
N PHE A 99 -13.60 -2.59 2.12
CA PHE A 99 -12.77 -1.48 2.58
C PHE A 99 -13.50 -0.14 2.53
N HIS A 100 -13.00 0.79 3.33
CA HIS A 100 -13.48 2.17 3.33
C HIS A 100 -13.06 2.87 2.01
N PRO A 101 -14.01 3.40 1.20
CA PRO A 101 -13.73 3.89 -0.16
C PRO A 101 -12.77 5.08 -0.24
N GLY A 102 -12.60 5.82 0.88
CA GLY A 102 -11.69 6.96 0.96
C GLY A 102 -10.32 6.66 1.58
N LYS A 103 -10.12 5.44 2.11
CA LYS A 103 -8.90 5.06 2.85
C LYS A 103 -8.40 3.69 2.40
N THR A 104 -8.37 3.46 1.10
CA THR A 104 -7.95 2.19 0.50
C THR A 104 -7.04 2.46 -0.69
N ALA A 105 -6.02 1.65 -0.83
CA ALA A 105 -5.09 1.69 -1.94
C ALA A 105 -4.82 0.29 -2.50
N GLY A 106 -4.76 0.19 -3.82
CA GLY A 106 -4.26 -0.96 -4.54
C GLY A 106 -2.75 -0.87 -4.74
N ILE A 107 -2.10 -2.01 -4.88
CA ILE A 107 -0.67 -2.12 -5.16
C ILE A 107 -0.52 -2.72 -6.55
N GLN A 108 0.24 -2.05 -7.40
CA GLN A 108 0.57 -2.53 -8.74
C GLN A 108 2.06 -2.80 -8.87
N LEU A 109 2.39 -3.97 -9.40
CA LEU A 109 3.74 -4.38 -9.77
C LEU A 109 3.77 -4.74 -11.24
N ARG A 110 4.60 -4.06 -12.02
CA ARG A 110 4.75 -4.31 -13.47
C ARG A 110 3.40 -4.31 -14.21
N GLY A 111 2.46 -3.46 -13.79
CA GLY A 111 1.12 -3.36 -14.37
C GLY A 111 0.10 -4.42 -13.92
N LYS A 112 0.49 -5.36 -13.06
CA LYS A 112 -0.41 -6.35 -12.45
C LYS A 112 -0.82 -5.90 -11.06
N SER A 113 -2.06 -6.20 -10.64
CA SER A 113 -2.50 -5.98 -9.26
C SER A 113 -1.83 -6.99 -8.34
N ALA A 114 -1.04 -6.50 -7.40
CA ALA A 114 -0.29 -7.32 -6.45
C ALA A 114 -0.89 -7.30 -5.03
N GLY A 115 -1.95 -6.53 -4.81
CA GLY A 115 -2.63 -6.50 -3.54
C GLY A 115 -3.45 -5.24 -3.31
N VAL A 116 -4.07 -5.21 -2.15
CA VAL A 116 -4.90 -4.10 -1.66
C VAL A 116 -4.66 -3.93 -0.17
N PHE A 117 -4.73 -2.71 0.31
CA PHE A 117 -4.67 -2.42 1.74
C PHE A 117 -5.48 -1.18 2.09
N GLY A 118 -5.98 -1.13 3.31
CA GLY A 118 -6.78 0.01 3.75
C GLY A 118 -7.47 -0.21 5.08
N GLU A 119 -8.27 0.78 5.44
CA GLU A 119 -9.22 0.69 6.54
C GLU A 119 -10.39 -0.21 6.12
N VAL A 120 -10.77 -1.15 6.97
CA VAL A 120 -11.90 -2.04 6.74
C VAL A 120 -13.20 -1.22 6.73
N HIS A 121 -14.17 -1.60 5.91
CA HIS A 121 -15.47 -0.92 5.89
C HIS A 121 -16.16 -1.01 7.26
N PRO A 122 -16.79 0.04 7.78
CA PRO A 122 -17.45 0.03 9.08
C PRO A 122 -18.46 -1.12 9.26
N ASP A 123 -19.28 -1.41 8.27
CA ASP A 123 -20.28 -2.50 8.34
C ASP A 123 -19.59 -3.88 8.47
N VAL A 124 -18.40 -4.04 7.87
CA VAL A 124 -17.62 -5.27 8.02
C VAL A 124 -17.00 -5.32 9.42
N GLN A 125 -16.49 -4.21 9.93
CA GLN A 125 -15.96 -4.15 11.31
C GLN A 125 -17.03 -4.54 12.32
N GLU A 126 -18.23 -3.96 12.22
CA GLU A 126 -19.38 -4.27 13.07
C GLU A 126 -19.75 -5.77 13.01
N ALA A 127 -19.79 -6.36 11.80
CA ALA A 127 -20.11 -7.77 11.62
C ALA A 127 -19.12 -8.73 12.33
N TYR A 128 -17.88 -8.29 12.55
CA TYR A 128 -16.85 -9.04 13.29
C TYR A 128 -16.67 -8.58 14.74
N GLY A 129 -17.52 -7.69 15.23
CA GLY A 129 -17.49 -7.18 16.61
C GLY A 129 -16.25 -6.34 16.93
N LEU A 130 -15.76 -5.58 15.94
CA LEU A 130 -14.63 -4.68 16.08
C LEU A 130 -15.13 -3.23 16.09
N ASP A 131 -15.26 -2.62 17.28
CA ASP A 131 -15.77 -1.26 17.46
C ASP A 131 -14.71 -0.17 17.28
N VAL A 132 -13.54 -0.53 16.78
CA VAL A 132 -12.42 0.37 16.48
C VAL A 132 -11.99 0.22 15.03
N ALA A 133 -11.32 1.25 14.51
CA ALA A 133 -10.81 1.18 13.15
C ALA A 133 -9.82 0.01 12.98
N GLY A 134 -10.18 -0.93 12.09
CA GLY A 134 -9.34 -2.05 11.69
C GLY A 134 -8.73 -1.79 10.31
N TYR A 135 -7.50 -2.21 10.14
CA TYR A 135 -6.73 -2.05 8.92
C TYR A 135 -6.24 -3.39 8.43
N ILE A 136 -6.42 -3.67 7.15
CA ILE A 136 -6.00 -4.93 6.54
C ILE A 136 -5.21 -4.65 5.26
N ALA A 137 -4.16 -5.46 5.04
CA ALA A 137 -3.50 -5.60 3.75
C ALA A 137 -3.57 -7.05 3.29
N GLU A 138 -3.81 -7.26 2.01
CA GLU A 138 -3.75 -8.55 1.35
C GLU A 138 -2.86 -8.46 0.12
N LEU A 139 -1.78 -9.25 0.10
CA LEU A 139 -0.71 -9.19 -0.89
C LEU A 139 -0.54 -10.54 -1.57
N ASP A 140 -0.47 -10.55 -2.90
CA ASP A 140 -0.16 -11.72 -3.72
C ASP A 140 1.34 -12.05 -3.59
N LEU A 141 1.65 -13.07 -2.79
CA LEU A 141 3.06 -13.46 -2.53
C LEU A 141 3.76 -14.01 -3.77
N ASP A 142 3.03 -14.63 -4.69
CA ASP A 142 3.64 -15.18 -5.90
C ASP A 142 4.14 -14.03 -6.79
N LEU A 143 3.34 -12.97 -6.95
CA LEU A 143 3.75 -11.76 -7.67
C LEU A 143 4.87 -11.00 -6.94
N LEU A 144 4.83 -10.94 -5.61
CA LEU A 144 5.92 -10.34 -4.83
C LEU A 144 7.22 -11.11 -5.02
N TYR A 145 7.16 -12.45 -5.00
CA TYR A 145 8.34 -13.30 -5.21
C TYR A 145 8.92 -13.13 -6.61
N GLU A 146 8.07 -13.12 -7.65
CA GLU A 146 8.49 -12.85 -9.03
C GLU A 146 9.14 -11.47 -9.22
N ALA A 147 8.72 -10.48 -8.43
CA ALA A 147 9.24 -9.11 -8.51
C ALA A 147 10.45 -8.87 -7.58
N SER A 148 10.74 -9.79 -6.68
CA SER A 148 11.77 -9.61 -5.66
C SER A 148 13.17 -9.59 -6.24
N GLU A 149 14.00 -8.68 -5.72
CA GLU A 149 15.43 -8.57 -6.01
C GLU A 149 16.20 -8.73 -4.69
N THR A 150 16.41 -9.98 -4.26
CA THR A 150 17.05 -10.28 -2.97
C THR A 150 18.56 -10.05 -2.98
N VAL A 151 19.18 -10.02 -4.16
CA VAL A 151 20.62 -9.77 -4.31
C VAL A 151 20.88 -8.27 -4.34
N LYS A 152 21.28 -7.72 -3.21
CA LYS A 152 21.69 -6.30 -3.15
C LYS A 152 23.05 -6.13 -3.85
N LYS A 153 23.06 -5.33 -4.92
CA LYS A 153 24.31 -4.91 -5.57
C LYS A 153 24.96 -3.82 -4.73
N TYR A 154 26.26 -3.95 -4.53
CA TYR A 154 27.04 -2.91 -3.88
C TYR A 154 26.99 -1.63 -4.72
N THR A 155 26.57 -0.52 -4.10
CA THR A 155 26.66 0.82 -4.69
C THR A 155 27.70 1.60 -3.90
N PRO A 156 28.76 2.13 -4.52
CA PRO A 156 29.75 2.93 -3.83
C PRO A 156 29.10 4.14 -3.15
N ILE A 157 29.55 4.47 -1.96
CA ILE A 157 29.13 5.68 -1.28
C ILE A 157 29.61 6.88 -2.13
N PRO A 158 28.72 7.85 -2.44
CA PRO A 158 29.09 9.06 -3.17
C PRO A 158 30.23 9.78 -2.45
N LYS A 159 31.23 10.24 -3.19
CA LYS A 159 32.38 10.98 -2.64
C LYS A 159 31.99 12.37 -2.12
N PHE A 160 30.93 12.94 -2.67
CA PHE A 160 30.43 14.27 -2.34
C PHE A 160 29.03 14.17 -1.73
N PRO A 161 28.68 15.08 -0.80
CA PRO A 161 27.32 15.12 -0.24
C PRO A 161 26.29 15.43 -1.33
N ALA A 162 25.12 14.82 -1.22
CA ALA A 162 23.99 15.12 -2.12
C ALA A 162 23.57 16.58 -1.97
N ALA A 163 23.26 17.25 -3.07
CA ALA A 163 22.61 18.54 -3.03
C ALA A 163 21.12 18.38 -2.79
N THR A 164 20.59 19.13 -1.82
CA THR A 164 19.14 19.12 -1.53
C THR A 164 18.47 20.33 -2.16
N ARG A 165 17.24 20.15 -2.65
CA ARG A 165 16.42 21.24 -3.19
C ARG A 165 14.97 21.03 -2.78
N ASP A 166 14.35 22.11 -2.30
CA ASP A 166 12.94 22.14 -1.96
C ASP A 166 12.12 22.56 -3.19
N ILE A 167 11.05 21.83 -3.45
CA ILE A 167 10.08 22.17 -4.48
C ILE A 167 8.70 22.22 -3.84
N ALA A 168 7.98 23.33 -4.03
CA ALA A 168 6.56 23.46 -3.72
C ALA A 168 5.76 23.53 -5.02
N ILE A 169 4.79 22.63 -5.16
CA ILE A 169 4.00 22.48 -6.39
C ILE A 169 2.52 22.63 -6.03
N LEU A 170 1.82 23.55 -6.73
CA LEU A 170 0.38 23.70 -6.62
C LEU A 170 -0.30 22.81 -7.66
N VAL A 171 -1.17 21.93 -7.20
CA VAL A 171 -1.89 20.96 -8.04
C VAL A 171 -3.35 20.85 -7.63
N ASP A 172 -4.17 20.29 -8.52
CA ASP A 172 -5.55 19.95 -8.20
C ASP A 172 -5.60 18.88 -7.10
N ASP A 173 -6.62 18.93 -6.26
CA ASP A 173 -6.75 18.03 -5.10
C ASP A 173 -6.81 16.55 -5.48
N ALA A 174 -7.31 16.25 -6.67
CA ALA A 174 -7.41 14.90 -7.22
C ALA A 174 -6.05 14.27 -7.62
N VAL A 175 -5.01 15.09 -7.84
CA VAL A 175 -3.69 14.61 -8.27
C VAL A 175 -3.02 13.82 -7.14
N LEU A 176 -2.58 12.60 -7.42
CA LEU A 176 -1.89 11.77 -6.42
C LEU A 176 -0.43 12.21 -6.26
N VAL A 177 0.09 12.12 -5.04
CA VAL A 177 1.50 12.40 -4.75
C VAL A 177 2.43 11.52 -5.60
N GLY A 178 2.08 10.24 -5.77
CA GLY A 178 2.84 9.31 -6.60
C GLY A 178 2.98 9.73 -8.06
N ASP A 179 1.95 10.37 -8.64
CA ASP A 179 2.02 10.89 -10.02
C ASP A 179 3.00 12.07 -10.12
N ILE A 180 3.07 12.89 -9.07
CA ILE A 180 4.03 14.01 -8.99
C ILE A 180 5.45 13.47 -8.84
N GLU A 181 5.67 12.50 -7.95
CA GLU A 181 6.98 11.87 -7.80
C GLU A 181 7.45 11.22 -9.09
N GLU A 182 6.55 10.54 -9.82
CA GLU A 182 6.88 9.95 -11.13
C GLU A 182 7.26 11.03 -12.15
N ALA A 183 6.52 12.13 -12.20
CA ALA A 183 6.82 13.26 -13.08
C ALA A 183 8.19 13.89 -12.75
N ILE A 184 8.49 14.09 -11.46
CA ILE A 184 9.78 14.60 -11.00
C ILE A 184 10.92 13.65 -11.38
N ARG A 185 10.76 12.34 -11.14
CA ARG A 185 11.77 11.33 -11.53
C ARG A 185 12.00 11.30 -13.03
N LYS A 186 10.92 11.40 -13.81
CA LYS A 186 11.01 11.41 -15.28
C LYS A 186 11.73 12.66 -15.79
N ALA A 187 11.47 13.84 -15.20
CA ALA A 187 12.11 15.10 -15.60
C ALA A 187 13.57 15.20 -15.13
N GLY A 188 13.86 14.77 -13.91
CA GLY A 188 15.19 14.86 -13.32
C GLY A 188 16.11 13.68 -13.69
N GLY A 189 15.54 12.59 -14.22
CA GLY A 189 16.29 11.40 -14.65
C GLY A 189 17.22 10.86 -13.55
N PRO A 190 18.44 10.43 -13.92
CA PRO A 190 19.38 9.83 -12.96
C PRO A 190 19.95 10.82 -11.94
N LEU A 191 19.72 12.14 -12.12
CA LEU A 191 20.16 13.14 -11.16
C LEU A 191 19.36 13.12 -9.87
N VAL A 192 18.09 12.67 -9.90
CA VAL A 192 17.23 12.60 -8.73
C VAL A 192 17.40 11.25 -8.05
N GLU A 193 18.10 11.25 -6.92
CA GLU A 193 18.35 10.04 -6.13
C GLU A 193 17.15 9.69 -5.24
N LYS A 194 16.61 10.70 -4.54
CA LYS A 194 15.49 10.51 -3.60
C LYS A 194 14.56 11.71 -3.63
N ILE A 195 13.27 11.42 -3.49
CA ILE A 195 12.21 12.41 -3.30
C ILE A 195 11.57 12.10 -1.94
N THR A 196 11.42 13.11 -1.11
CA THR A 196 10.74 12.98 0.18
C THR A 196 9.65 14.04 0.26
N LEU A 197 8.41 13.59 0.32
CA LEU A 197 7.28 14.45 0.67
C LEU A 197 7.42 14.86 2.12
N PHE A 198 7.34 16.16 2.44
CA PHE A 198 7.41 16.62 3.82
C PHE A 198 6.21 17.48 4.24
N ASP A 199 5.44 18.01 3.29
CA ASP A 199 4.23 18.76 3.62
C ASP A 199 3.17 18.70 2.51
N ILE A 200 1.90 18.69 2.91
CA ILE A 200 0.73 18.88 2.05
C ILE A 200 -0.17 19.93 2.69
N TYR A 201 -0.17 21.13 2.13
CA TYR A 201 -0.97 22.22 2.64
C TYR A 201 -2.26 22.42 1.84
N LYS A 202 -3.37 22.50 2.58
CA LYS A 202 -4.70 22.90 2.09
C LYS A 202 -5.22 23.97 3.02
N GLY A 203 -5.34 25.19 2.55
CA GLY A 203 -5.79 26.29 3.41
C GLY A 203 -6.24 27.53 2.65
N ALA A 204 -6.65 28.54 3.38
CA ALA A 204 -7.27 29.77 2.85
C ALA A 204 -6.39 30.55 1.85
N GLN A 205 -5.11 30.28 1.79
CA GLN A 205 -4.18 30.93 0.86
C GLN A 205 -4.09 30.20 -0.50
N ILE A 206 -4.76 29.07 -0.64
CA ILE A 206 -4.78 28.25 -1.85
C ILE A 206 -6.19 28.26 -2.42
N GLU A 207 -6.28 28.32 -3.73
CA GLU A 207 -7.54 28.26 -4.48
C GLU A 207 -8.32 26.99 -4.13
N ALA A 208 -9.64 27.10 -3.97
CA ALA A 208 -10.49 25.96 -3.66
C ALA A 208 -10.34 24.85 -4.71
N GLY A 209 -10.23 23.60 -4.26
CA GLY A 209 -9.99 22.44 -5.11
C GLY A 209 -8.52 22.17 -5.45
N LYS A 210 -7.58 22.95 -4.89
CA LYS A 210 -6.14 22.75 -5.05
C LYS A 210 -5.45 22.45 -3.72
N LYS A 211 -4.27 21.87 -3.82
CA LYS A 211 -3.34 21.62 -2.70
C LYS A 211 -1.92 22.00 -3.09
N SER A 212 -1.14 22.46 -2.12
CA SER A 212 0.30 22.64 -2.26
C SER A 212 1.01 21.41 -1.71
N ILE A 213 1.92 20.85 -2.50
CA ILE A 213 2.73 19.69 -2.13
C ILE A 213 4.18 20.14 -2.08
N ALA A 214 4.81 19.96 -0.94
CA ALA A 214 6.22 20.30 -0.72
C ALA A 214 7.06 19.03 -0.67
N CYS A 215 8.05 18.94 -1.56
CA CYS A 215 8.97 17.81 -1.69
C CYS A 215 10.40 18.26 -1.55
N LEU A 216 11.20 17.50 -0.79
CA LEU A 216 12.63 17.61 -0.73
C LEU A 216 13.25 16.64 -1.73
N LEU A 217 14.03 17.17 -2.65
CA LEU A 217 14.76 16.40 -3.65
C LEU A 217 16.22 16.25 -3.22
N TYR A 218 16.71 15.02 -3.26
CA TYR A 218 18.13 14.71 -3.13
C TYR A 218 18.67 14.44 -4.53
N THR A 219 19.66 15.22 -4.93
CA THR A 219 20.27 15.10 -6.26
C THR A 219 21.73 14.71 -6.13
N SER A 220 22.22 13.88 -7.05
CA SER A 220 23.64 13.60 -7.17
C SER A 220 24.40 14.89 -7.41
N PRO A 221 25.59 15.05 -6.81
CA PRO A 221 26.45 16.20 -7.10
C PRO A 221 26.78 16.22 -8.59
N SER A 222 26.67 17.42 -9.18
CA SER A 222 27.02 17.61 -10.59
C SER A 222 28.50 17.30 -10.82
N PRO A 223 28.89 16.69 -11.96
CA PRO A 223 30.30 16.53 -12.32
C PRO A 223 31.08 17.84 -12.40
N ARG A 224 30.38 19.00 -12.36
CA ARG A 224 31.00 20.33 -12.32
C ARG A 224 31.35 20.81 -10.92
N ASP A 225 30.91 20.09 -9.88
CA ASP A 225 31.19 20.41 -8.47
C ASP A 225 32.40 19.61 -7.93
N SER A 226 33.16 18.97 -8.82
CA SER A 226 34.39 18.21 -8.54
C SER A 226 35.63 18.97 -8.95
#